data_7ae0c000605d0b4e4e58976a4e175f5e
#
_entry.id   7ae0c000605d0b4e4e58976a4e175f5e
#
_cell.length_a   1.000
_cell.length_b   1.000
_cell.length_c   1.000
_cell.angle_alpha   90.00
_cell.angle_beta   90.00
_cell.angle_gamma   90.00
#
_symmetry.space_group_name_H-M   'P 1'
#
loop_
_entity.id
_entity.type
_entity.pdbx_description
1 polymer ?
#
loop_
_entity_poly.entity_id
_entity_poly.type
_entity_poly.pdbx_seq_one_letter_code
_entity_poly.pdbx_strand_id
1 'polypeptide(L)'
;MSVIELTTFTVADDRVHDMLAARHAMVEAFRADRRGFVAAKLIRLDQHTWLDSVEWTDDAAYDESSAKGANLPEIAAFFGTIDALVEARRGTRYDDAEDGPRAVRTVPYGPHPSQVGELYLPEGEGPFPGVVLVHGGFWTAMWDRRQILAVVVDLLSLGIAVYNVDYRRIGEDGGGWPGTFLDIAAAVDTMAGIDPAVDPERIVIVGHSAGGHLAAWAGLRAGLPAGAVGADPVARPVGVVSLSGVLDLVAADDEKFGISLQDMDAEPIWGAPPPARPDAWPAVAAAVADGIVPLLVGAHAREDAERMAGTSPAHMRAGDVPVLAVHGDADEAVPASYSRAFAEAITAQGGQVEYVEYAGARHFDTVDPANPAIWPAVREWIAERLG
;
A
#
# COMPACT_ATOMS: atom_id res chain seq x y z
N MET A 1 -16.87 17.99 -4.49
CA MET A 1 -16.46 16.68 -3.93
C MET A 1 -17.68 16.07 -3.26
N SER A 2 -17.99 14.83 -3.61
CA SER A 2 -19.11 14.15 -2.94
C SER A 2 -18.77 13.83 -1.50
N VAL A 3 -19.81 13.90 -0.66
CA VAL A 3 -19.71 13.65 0.77
C VAL A 3 -20.24 12.25 1.07
N ILE A 4 -19.52 11.48 1.84
CA ILE A 4 -19.94 10.16 2.31
C ILE A 4 -20.33 10.25 3.79
N GLU A 5 -21.57 9.91 4.07
CA GLU A 5 -22.06 9.66 5.43
C GLU A 5 -21.86 8.17 5.75
N LEU A 6 -21.17 7.87 6.82
CA LEU A 6 -20.91 6.51 7.30
C LEU A 6 -21.57 6.32 8.65
N THR A 7 -22.56 5.44 8.72
CA THR A 7 -23.31 5.16 9.95
C THR A 7 -23.18 3.70 10.31
N THR A 8 -22.48 3.39 11.40
CA THR A 8 -22.36 2.04 11.95
C THR A 8 -23.40 1.82 13.05
N PHE A 9 -24.15 0.73 12.96
CA PHE A 9 -25.23 0.41 13.90
C PHE A 9 -25.40 -1.10 14.09
N THR A 10 -26.10 -1.49 15.16
CA THR A 10 -26.41 -2.90 15.43
C THR A 10 -27.89 -3.18 15.21
N VAL A 11 -28.17 -4.42 14.79
CA VAL A 11 -29.52 -4.98 14.62
C VAL A 11 -29.56 -6.42 15.10
N ALA A 12 -30.49 -6.77 15.94
CA ALA A 12 -30.71 -8.14 16.40
C ALA A 12 -31.13 -9.07 15.24
N ASP A 13 -30.74 -10.35 15.31
CA ASP A 13 -30.94 -11.31 14.22
C ASP A 13 -32.40 -11.45 13.77
N ASP A 14 -33.34 -11.39 14.70
CA ASP A 14 -34.78 -11.49 14.43
C ASP A 14 -35.37 -10.25 13.74
N ARG A 15 -34.65 -9.12 13.74
CA ARG A 15 -35.05 -7.84 13.11
C ARG A 15 -34.35 -7.54 11.79
N VAL A 16 -33.37 -8.35 11.39
CA VAL A 16 -32.59 -8.12 10.17
C VAL A 16 -33.47 -8.05 8.92
N HIS A 17 -34.47 -8.93 8.81
CA HIS A 17 -35.39 -8.92 7.66
C HIS A 17 -36.18 -7.62 7.57
N ASP A 18 -36.72 -7.15 8.68
CA ASP A 18 -37.49 -5.91 8.75
C ASP A 18 -36.58 -4.68 8.48
N MET A 19 -35.37 -4.71 9.00
CA MET A 19 -34.35 -3.68 8.72
C MET A 19 -34.05 -3.58 7.23
N LEU A 20 -33.80 -4.70 6.54
CA LEU A 20 -33.52 -4.70 5.11
C LEU A 20 -34.68 -4.16 4.28
N ALA A 21 -35.92 -4.53 4.63
CA ALA A 21 -37.13 -4.04 3.95
C ALA A 21 -37.31 -2.51 4.19
N ALA A 22 -37.19 -2.05 5.42
CA ALA A 22 -37.27 -0.64 5.79
C ALA A 22 -36.13 0.19 5.12
N ARG A 23 -34.93 -0.39 5.04
CA ARG A 23 -33.78 0.23 4.36
C ARG A 23 -34.05 0.50 2.90
N HIS A 24 -34.67 -0.44 2.18
CA HIS A 24 -35.07 -0.24 0.79
C HIS A 24 -36.03 0.92 0.63
N ALA A 25 -37.06 0.99 1.44
CA ALA A 25 -38.04 2.07 1.43
C ALA A 25 -37.41 3.44 1.76
N MET A 26 -36.50 3.47 2.72
CA MET A 26 -35.74 4.69 3.07
C MET A 26 -34.92 5.21 1.88
N VAL A 27 -34.22 4.33 1.15
CA VAL A 27 -33.42 4.72 -0.03
C VAL A 27 -34.30 5.33 -1.12
N GLU A 28 -35.46 4.73 -1.39
CA GLU A 28 -36.43 5.32 -2.35
C GLU A 28 -36.97 6.68 -1.87
N ALA A 29 -37.21 6.84 -0.58
CA ALA A 29 -37.59 8.12 -0.01
C ALA A 29 -36.48 9.17 -0.13
N PHE A 30 -35.21 8.78 0.05
CA PHE A 30 -34.05 9.67 -0.17
C PHE A 30 -33.98 10.14 -1.64
N ARG A 31 -34.14 9.22 -2.58
CA ARG A 31 -34.16 9.57 -4.02
C ARG A 31 -35.27 10.56 -4.38
N ALA A 32 -36.42 10.45 -3.73
CA ALA A 32 -37.58 11.29 -4.00
C ALA A 32 -37.52 12.67 -3.32
N ASP A 33 -36.99 12.78 -2.08
CA ASP A 33 -37.09 13.97 -1.22
C ASP A 33 -35.76 14.68 -0.93
N ARG A 34 -34.62 13.99 -1.08
CA ARG A 34 -33.31 14.52 -0.72
C ARG A 34 -32.56 15.07 -1.91
N ARG A 35 -32.41 16.38 -1.97
CA ARG A 35 -31.56 17.02 -2.95
C ARG A 35 -30.12 16.52 -2.80
N GLY A 36 -29.47 16.16 -3.90
CA GLY A 36 -28.08 15.73 -3.91
C GLY A 36 -27.83 14.33 -3.35
N PHE A 37 -28.85 13.51 -3.11
CA PHE A 37 -28.68 12.10 -2.87
C PHE A 37 -28.10 11.41 -4.13
N VAL A 38 -26.97 10.70 -3.99
CA VAL A 38 -26.28 10.02 -5.09
C VAL A 38 -26.50 8.51 -5.00
N ALA A 39 -26.09 7.91 -3.92
CA ALA A 39 -26.13 6.45 -3.73
C ALA A 39 -26.18 6.08 -2.24
N ALA A 40 -26.56 4.84 -1.97
CA ALA A 40 -26.45 4.27 -0.63
C ALA A 40 -26.08 2.79 -0.70
N LYS A 41 -25.15 2.37 0.15
CA LYS A 41 -24.66 1.00 0.28
C LYS A 41 -24.78 0.55 1.72
N LEU A 42 -25.27 -0.70 1.91
CA LEU A 42 -25.34 -1.32 3.23
C LEU A 42 -24.38 -2.50 3.26
N ILE A 43 -23.52 -2.54 4.27
CA ILE A 43 -22.47 -3.54 4.43
C ILE A 43 -22.69 -4.21 5.80
N ARG A 44 -22.69 -5.54 5.85
CA ARG A 44 -22.69 -6.30 7.10
C ARG A 44 -21.25 -6.51 7.54
N LEU A 45 -20.88 -5.98 8.70
CA LEU A 45 -19.52 -6.07 9.25
C LEU A 45 -19.32 -7.36 10.05
N ASP A 46 -20.32 -7.73 10.85
CA ASP A 46 -20.35 -8.98 11.62
C ASP A 46 -21.80 -9.49 11.80
N GLN A 47 -22.03 -10.42 12.75
CA GLN A 47 -23.36 -11.02 12.96
C GLN A 47 -24.45 -9.96 13.25
N HIS A 48 -24.13 -8.89 13.96
CA HIS A 48 -25.11 -7.91 14.43
C HIS A 48 -24.80 -6.47 13.96
N THR A 49 -23.58 -6.20 13.48
CA THR A 49 -23.11 -4.85 13.13
C THR A 49 -23.19 -4.58 11.64
N TRP A 50 -23.71 -3.44 11.29
CA TRP A 50 -23.93 -2.97 9.92
C TRP A 50 -23.34 -1.57 9.72
N LEU A 51 -22.82 -1.34 8.54
CA LEU A 51 -22.36 -0.02 8.08
C LEU A 51 -23.27 0.42 6.92
N ASP A 52 -23.95 1.54 7.10
CA ASP A 52 -24.65 2.24 6.02
C ASP A 52 -23.79 3.39 5.51
N SER A 53 -23.49 3.37 4.22
CA SER A 53 -22.75 4.41 3.51
C SER A 53 -23.69 5.13 2.58
N VAL A 54 -23.95 6.41 2.82
CA VAL A 54 -24.81 7.26 2.00
C VAL A 54 -23.96 8.37 1.37
N GLU A 55 -24.10 8.52 0.04
CA GLU A 55 -23.36 9.50 -0.74
C GLU A 55 -24.22 10.67 -1.13
N TRP A 56 -23.68 11.88 -0.96
CA TRP A 56 -24.26 13.16 -1.25
C TRP A 56 -23.39 13.94 -2.24
N THR A 57 -24.00 14.77 -3.11
CA THR A 57 -23.25 15.57 -4.09
C THR A 57 -22.24 16.53 -3.45
N ASP A 58 -22.54 17.07 -2.26
CA ASP A 58 -21.76 18.07 -1.57
C ASP A 58 -22.17 18.19 -0.09
N ASP A 59 -21.41 18.97 0.69
CA ASP A 59 -21.68 19.26 2.10
C ASP A 59 -23.07 19.90 2.30
N ALA A 60 -23.52 20.78 1.41
CA ALA A 60 -24.81 21.45 1.54
C ALA A 60 -25.98 20.47 1.41
N ALA A 61 -25.87 19.49 0.51
CA ALA A 61 -26.85 18.42 0.37
C ALA A 61 -26.91 17.52 1.60
N TYR A 62 -25.75 17.16 2.16
CA TYR A 62 -25.67 16.42 3.43
C TYR A 62 -26.30 17.19 4.57
N ASP A 63 -25.92 18.47 4.76
CA ASP A 63 -26.44 19.32 5.85
C ASP A 63 -27.96 19.53 5.74
N GLU A 64 -28.50 19.71 4.52
CA GLU A 64 -29.95 19.80 4.28
C GLU A 64 -30.65 18.48 4.67
N SER A 65 -30.09 17.33 4.25
CA SER A 65 -30.64 16.01 4.58
C SER A 65 -30.61 15.75 6.09
N SER A 66 -29.49 16.05 6.74
CA SER A 66 -29.33 15.93 8.19
C SER A 66 -30.31 16.79 8.96
N ALA A 67 -30.52 18.04 8.52
CA ALA A 67 -31.50 18.95 9.12
C ALA A 67 -32.95 18.47 8.97
N LYS A 68 -33.31 17.81 7.88
CA LYS A 68 -34.61 17.18 7.69
C LYS A 68 -34.83 15.97 8.62
N GLY A 69 -33.76 15.28 8.99
CA GLY A 69 -33.82 14.08 9.85
C GLY A 69 -34.80 13.02 9.35
N ALA A 70 -35.46 12.32 10.24
CA ALA A 70 -36.43 11.27 9.92
C ALA A 70 -37.84 11.85 9.66
N ASN A 71 -37.93 12.85 8.77
CA ASN A 71 -39.17 13.59 8.49
C ASN A 71 -40.22 12.78 7.70
N LEU A 72 -39.86 11.70 7.06
CA LEU A 72 -40.75 10.81 6.30
C LEU A 72 -40.95 9.48 7.03
N PRO A 73 -42.15 8.86 6.93
CA PRO A 73 -42.46 7.60 7.61
C PRO A 73 -41.48 6.47 7.27
N GLU A 74 -41.01 6.38 6.00
CA GLU A 74 -40.11 5.37 5.51
C GLU A 74 -38.73 5.52 6.15
N ILE A 75 -38.26 6.75 6.34
CA ILE A 75 -36.97 7.05 6.98
C ILE A 75 -37.07 6.74 8.49
N ALA A 76 -38.16 7.15 9.14
CA ALA A 76 -38.41 6.88 10.55
C ALA A 76 -38.52 5.34 10.81
N ALA A 77 -39.16 4.62 9.90
CA ALA A 77 -39.27 3.17 10.00
C ALA A 77 -37.90 2.45 9.98
N PHE A 78 -36.98 2.88 9.11
CA PHE A 78 -35.62 2.31 9.09
C PHE A 78 -34.88 2.57 10.41
N PHE A 79 -34.85 3.83 10.88
CA PHE A 79 -34.21 4.14 12.16
C PHE A 79 -34.85 3.39 13.34
N GLY A 80 -36.16 3.10 13.26
CA GLY A 80 -36.87 2.29 14.26
C GLY A 80 -36.43 0.83 14.31
N THR A 81 -35.71 0.32 13.31
CA THR A 81 -35.18 -1.05 13.30
C THR A 81 -33.79 -1.17 13.93
N ILE A 82 -33.10 -0.07 14.16
CA ILE A 82 -31.76 -0.03 14.72
C ILE A 82 -31.84 -0.19 16.24
N ASP A 83 -31.04 -1.11 16.80
CA ASP A 83 -30.96 -1.31 18.25
C ASP A 83 -30.02 -0.31 18.91
N ALA A 84 -28.86 -0.05 18.31
CA ALA A 84 -27.91 0.95 18.79
C ALA A 84 -27.13 1.56 17.65
N LEU A 85 -26.94 2.87 17.71
CA LEU A 85 -25.96 3.58 16.88
C LEU A 85 -24.57 3.39 17.52
N VAL A 86 -23.65 2.80 16.78
CA VAL A 86 -22.27 2.59 17.23
C VAL A 86 -21.41 3.81 16.90
N GLU A 87 -21.51 4.30 15.67
CA GLU A 87 -20.74 5.44 15.21
C GLU A 87 -21.42 6.12 14.01
N ALA A 88 -21.23 7.44 13.90
CA ALA A 88 -21.58 8.21 12.71
C ALA A 88 -20.39 9.10 12.34
N ARG A 89 -19.91 8.98 11.11
CA ARG A 89 -18.80 9.75 10.55
C ARG A 89 -19.21 10.39 9.24
N ARG A 90 -18.53 11.48 8.91
CA ARG A 90 -18.59 12.08 7.58
C ARG A 90 -17.19 12.03 6.97
N GLY A 91 -17.12 11.65 5.71
CA GLY A 91 -15.90 11.62 4.91
C GLY A 91 -16.13 12.26 3.55
N THR A 92 -15.07 12.45 2.82
CA THR A 92 -15.11 12.90 1.43
C THR A 92 -14.74 11.74 0.53
N ARG A 93 -15.46 11.56 -0.57
CA ARG A 93 -15.12 10.55 -1.57
C ARG A 93 -13.99 11.05 -2.45
N TYR A 94 -12.96 10.22 -2.63
CA TYR A 94 -11.79 10.53 -3.43
C TYR A 94 -11.66 9.70 -4.71
N ASP A 95 -12.61 8.79 -4.98
CA ASP A 95 -12.61 7.91 -6.17
C ASP A 95 -13.58 8.38 -7.28
N ASP A 96 -14.10 9.60 -7.18
CA ASP A 96 -14.96 10.17 -8.21
C ASP A 96 -14.14 10.67 -9.39
N ALA A 97 -14.52 10.22 -10.58
CA ALA A 97 -13.85 10.54 -11.84
C ALA A 97 -13.87 12.03 -12.24
N GLU A 98 -14.57 12.88 -11.46
CA GLU A 98 -14.65 14.33 -11.70
C GLU A 98 -13.76 15.15 -10.75
N ASP A 99 -13.38 14.60 -9.56
CA ASP A 99 -12.58 15.29 -8.53
C ASP A 99 -11.44 14.43 -7.94
N GLY A 100 -11.28 13.21 -8.42
CA GLY A 100 -10.17 12.33 -8.08
C GLY A 100 -8.94 12.59 -8.95
N PRO A 101 -7.82 11.92 -8.69
CA PRO A 101 -6.63 12.03 -9.52
C PRO A 101 -7.03 11.82 -11.00
N ARG A 102 -6.60 12.70 -11.87
CA ARG A 102 -7.04 12.92 -13.27
C ARG A 102 -7.07 11.69 -14.18
N ALA A 103 -6.46 10.60 -13.80
CA ALA A 103 -6.64 9.26 -14.39
C ALA A 103 -5.99 8.22 -13.50
N VAL A 104 -6.76 7.28 -13.03
CA VAL A 104 -6.21 5.98 -12.66
C VAL A 104 -6.10 5.17 -13.93
N ARG A 105 -4.88 4.93 -14.38
CA ARG A 105 -4.63 4.13 -15.57
C ARG A 105 -3.84 2.89 -15.18
N THR A 106 -4.41 1.73 -15.48
CA THR A 106 -3.68 0.47 -15.39
C THR A 106 -2.60 0.42 -16.47
N VAL A 107 -1.35 0.29 -16.07
CA VAL A 107 -0.19 0.23 -16.97
C VAL A 107 0.55 -1.08 -16.76
N PRO A 108 0.46 -2.03 -17.69
CA PRO A 108 1.27 -3.24 -17.64
C PRO A 108 2.72 -2.92 -18.02
N TYR A 109 3.67 -3.59 -17.36
CA TYR A 109 5.09 -3.53 -17.70
C TYR A 109 5.67 -4.90 -18.11
N GLY A 110 4.80 -5.91 -18.25
CA GLY A 110 5.12 -7.24 -18.71
C GLY A 110 3.87 -8.08 -19.00
N PRO A 111 4.02 -9.33 -19.47
CA PRO A 111 2.92 -10.17 -19.91
C PRO A 111 2.17 -10.90 -18.78
N HIS A 112 2.76 -11.01 -17.57
CA HIS A 112 2.12 -11.68 -16.44
C HIS A 112 1.05 -10.77 -15.80
N PRO A 113 -0.08 -11.31 -15.29
CA PRO A 113 -1.12 -10.50 -14.66
C PRO A 113 -0.64 -9.63 -13.49
N SER A 114 0.40 -10.06 -12.79
CA SER A 114 1.01 -9.29 -11.69
C SER A 114 2.12 -8.33 -12.15
N GLN A 115 2.45 -8.30 -13.44
CA GLN A 115 3.36 -7.31 -14.03
C GLN A 115 2.57 -6.06 -14.45
N VAL A 116 1.99 -5.38 -13.48
CA VAL A 116 1.07 -4.27 -13.69
C VAL A 116 1.17 -3.27 -12.54
N GLY A 117 0.91 -2.02 -12.83
CA GLY A 117 0.70 -0.99 -11.83
C GLY A 117 -0.44 -0.07 -12.21
N GLU A 118 -0.87 0.74 -11.28
CA GLU A 118 -1.81 1.83 -11.49
C GLU A 118 -1.06 3.15 -11.45
N LEU A 119 -1.14 3.89 -12.54
CA LEU A 119 -0.63 5.26 -12.63
C LEU A 119 -1.71 6.23 -12.21
N TYR A 120 -1.42 7.00 -11.19
CA TYR A 120 -2.23 8.08 -10.67
C TYR A 120 -1.53 9.41 -11.02
N LEU A 121 -2.24 10.32 -11.69
CA LEU A 121 -1.74 11.64 -12.02
C LEU A 121 -2.44 12.69 -11.17
N PRO A 122 -1.71 13.65 -10.59
CA PRO A 122 -2.32 14.77 -9.87
C PRO A 122 -3.09 15.69 -10.82
N GLU A 123 -3.88 16.58 -10.26
CA GLU A 123 -4.51 17.65 -11.02
C GLU A 123 -3.48 18.65 -11.55
N GLY A 124 -3.79 19.28 -12.69
CA GLY A 124 -2.94 20.31 -13.30
C GLY A 124 -2.27 19.88 -14.59
N GLU A 125 -1.33 20.69 -15.02
CA GLU A 125 -0.48 20.43 -16.20
C GLU A 125 0.90 20.01 -15.72
N GLY A 126 1.37 18.80 -16.16
CA GLY A 126 2.70 18.31 -15.86
C GLY A 126 3.83 19.12 -16.54
N PRO A 127 5.07 18.67 -16.50
CA PRO A 127 5.46 17.35 -15.99
C PRO A 127 5.54 17.31 -14.46
N PHE A 128 4.90 16.29 -13.89
CA PHE A 128 4.89 16.05 -12.45
C PHE A 128 6.11 15.24 -12.02
N PRO A 129 6.68 15.48 -10.83
CA PRO A 129 7.59 14.54 -10.22
C PRO A 129 6.85 13.21 -9.95
N GLY A 130 7.59 12.12 -9.87
CA GLY A 130 6.99 10.80 -9.76
C GLY A 130 7.50 9.93 -8.63
N VAL A 131 6.63 9.07 -8.13
CA VAL A 131 6.97 8.01 -7.17
C VAL A 131 6.59 6.66 -7.75
N VAL A 132 7.52 5.70 -7.73
CA VAL A 132 7.21 4.28 -7.87
C VAL A 132 6.97 3.72 -6.46
N LEU A 133 5.76 3.25 -6.21
CA LEU A 133 5.33 2.78 -4.89
C LEU A 133 5.22 1.25 -4.86
N VAL A 134 5.94 0.60 -3.94
CA VAL A 134 6.10 -0.85 -3.87
C VAL A 134 5.53 -1.37 -2.55
N HIS A 135 4.51 -2.23 -2.65
CA HIS A 135 3.83 -2.80 -1.48
C HIS A 135 4.63 -3.87 -0.75
N GLY A 136 4.30 -4.10 0.52
CA GLY A 136 4.83 -5.16 1.36
C GLY A 136 4.12 -6.51 1.20
N GLY A 137 4.14 -7.31 2.28
CA GLY A 137 3.45 -8.60 2.34
C GLY A 137 4.35 -9.81 2.16
N PHE A 138 5.55 -9.78 2.71
CA PHE A 138 6.51 -10.90 2.72
C PHE A 138 6.81 -11.47 1.33
N TRP A 139 6.72 -10.63 0.30
CA TRP A 139 6.87 -11.02 -1.12
C TRP A 139 5.88 -12.08 -1.59
N THR A 140 4.77 -12.33 -0.86
CA THR A 140 3.79 -13.38 -1.14
C THR A 140 2.58 -12.88 -1.91
N ALA A 141 1.92 -13.75 -2.66
CA ALA A 141 0.69 -13.47 -3.41
C ALA A 141 -0.55 -13.20 -2.52
N MET A 142 -0.39 -13.15 -1.21
CA MET A 142 -1.45 -12.79 -0.27
C MET A 142 -1.75 -11.28 -0.24
N TRP A 143 -0.80 -10.46 -0.67
CA TRP A 143 -0.88 -9.00 -0.62
C TRP A 143 -0.66 -8.43 -2.02
N ASP A 144 -1.22 -7.26 -2.27
CA ASP A 144 -1.06 -6.52 -3.51
C ASP A 144 -0.96 -5.01 -3.25
N ARG A 145 -0.83 -4.23 -4.33
CA ARG A 145 -0.66 -2.77 -4.29
C ARG A 145 -1.75 -2.02 -3.53
N ARG A 146 -2.93 -2.63 -3.29
CA ARG A 146 -4.01 -2.00 -2.52
C ARG A 146 -3.66 -1.80 -1.05
N GLN A 147 -2.66 -2.52 -0.54
CA GLN A 147 -2.19 -2.40 0.85
C GLN A 147 -1.77 -0.97 1.22
N ILE A 148 -1.27 -0.19 0.28
CA ILE A 148 -0.65 1.13 0.52
C ILE A 148 -1.34 2.28 -0.22
N LEU A 149 -2.64 2.14 -0.53
CA LEU A 149 -3.42 3.19 -1.22
C LEU A 149 -3.49 4.52 -0.46
N ALA A 150 -3.42 4.52 0.86
CA ALA A 150 -3.39 5.74 1.64
C ALA A 150 -2.17 6.62 1.30
N VAL A 151 -1.01 6.00 1.02
CA VAL A 151 0.20 6.70 0.57
C VAL A 151 -0.01 7.31 -0.81
N VAL A 152 -0.70 6.61 -1.73
CA VAL A 152 -1.05 7.15 -3.05
C VAL A 152 -1.83 8.45 -2.92
N VAL A 153 -2.89 8.45 -2.09
CA VAL A 153 -3.74 9.63 -1.88
C VAL A 153 -2.94 10.81 -1.31
N ASP A 154 -2.09 10.54 -0.34
CA ASP A 154 -1.27 11.57 0.29
C ASP A 154 -0.28 12.19 -0.71
N LEU A 155 0.48 11.38 -1.45
CA LEU A 155 1.45 11.87 -2.43
C LEU A 155 0.82 12.66 -3.58
N LEU A 156 -0.36 12.23 -4.05
CA LEU A 156 -1.13 12.99 -5.04
C LEU A 156 -1.51 14.37 -4.54
N SER A 157 -1.84 14.52 -3.25
CA SER A 157 -2.15 15.82 -2.65
C SER A 157 -0.99 16.80 -2.67
N LEU A 158 0.24 16.29 -2.86
CA LEU A 158 1.48 17.06 -3.00
C LEU A 158 1.82 17.38 -4.46
N GLY A 159 0.99 17.00 -5.43
CA GLY A 159 1.29 17.17 -6.85
C GLY A 159 2.29 16.14 -7.39
N ILE A 160 2.42 14.99 -6.76
CA ILE A 160 3.35 13.92 -7.15
C ILE A 160 2.56 12.82 -7.87
N ALA A 161 2.99 12.47 -9.09
CA ALA A 161 2.45 11.31 -9.81
C ALA A 161 2.90 10.00 -9.13
N VAL A 162 2.01 9.03 -9.01
CA VAL A 162 2.30 7.75 -8.34
C VAL A 162 2.06 6.58 -9.28
N TYR A 163 3.06 5.75 -9.46
CA TYR A 163 2.94 4.43 -10.09
C TYR A 163 2.98 3.36 -9.00
N ASN A 164 1.80 2.91 -8.57
CA ASN A 164 1.62 1.90 -7.54
C ASN A 164 1.62 0.52 -8.17
N VAL A 165 2.66 -0.28 -7.91
CA VAL A 165 2.95 -1.49 -8.67
C VAL A 165 2.70 -2.77 -7.90
N ASP A 166 2.20 -3.80 -8.60
CA ASP A 166 2.35 -5.20 -8.23
C ASP A 166 3.63 -5.76 -8.85
N TYR A 167 3.99 -6.96 -8.47
CA TYR A 167 5.11 -7.74 -9.00
C TYR A 167 4.78 -9.23 -8.84
N ARG A 168 5.42 -10.12 -9.58
CA ARG A 168 5.25 -11.57 -9.36
C ARG A 168 5.80 -11.95 -7.99
N ARG A 169 4.96 -12.59 -7.18
CA ARG A 169 5.19 -12.88 -5.77
C ARG A 169 5.37 -14.38 -5.56
N ILE A 170 5.95 -14.77 -4.44
CA ILE A 170 5.99 -16.16 -3.98
C ILE A 170 4.56 -16.74 -4.00
N GLY A 171 4.38 -17.89 -4.66
CA GLY A 171 3.08 -18.51 -4.89
C GLY A 171 2.45 -18.20 -6.26
N GLU A 172 3.08 -17.37 -7.09
CA GLU A 172 2.73 -17.13 -8.48
C GLU A 172 3.75 -17.74 -9.43
N ASP A 173 3.34 -17.99 -10.68
CA ASP A 173 4.24 -18.50 -11.70
C ASP A 173 5.38 -17.49 -11.98
N GLY A 174 6.61 -17.94 -11.83
CA GLY A 174 7.79 -17.10 -11.94
C GLY A 174 8.00 -16.10 -10.81
N GLY A 175 7.27 -16.18 -9.70
CA GLY A 175 7.53 -15.40 -8.48
C GLY A 175 8.78 -15.86 -7.74
N GLY A 176 9.40 -14.98 -6.96
CA GLY A 176 10.73 -15.19 -6.39
C GLY A 176 11.84 -14.90 -7.40
N TRP A 177 13.02 -15.47 -7.16
CA TRP A 177 14.18 -15.28 -8.03
C TRP A 177 14.05 -16.02 -9.38
N PRO A 178 14.38 -15.40 -10.52
CA PRO A 178 14.75 -13.98 -10.66
C PRO A 178 13.53 -13.07 -10.91
N GLY A 179 12.32 -13.62 -10.99
CA GLY A 179 11.14 -12.96 -11.52
C GLY A 179 10.73 -11.72 -10.74
N THR A 180 10.63 -11.80 -9.40
CA THR A 180 10.30 -10.66 -8.55
C THR A 180 11.24 -9.47 -8.76
N PHE A 181 12.54 -9.74 -8.83
CA PHE A 181 13.57 -8.71 -9.02
C PHE A 181 13.53 -8.10 -10.43
N LEU A 182 13.34 -8.93 -11.46
CA LEU A 182 13.14 -8.45 -12.83
C LEU A 182 11.89 -7.60 -12.98
N ASP A 183 10.83 -7.95 -12.26
CA ASP A 183 9.59 -7.22 -12.28
C ASP A 183 9.75 -5.82 -11.67
N ILE A 184 10.39 -5.73 -10.51
CA ILE A 184 10.67 -4.44 -9.87
C ILE A 184 11.60 -3.59 -10.72
N ALA A 185 12.64 -4.19 -11.32
CA ALA A 185 13.51 -3.47 -12.24
C ALA A 185 12.71 -2.90 -13.43
N ALA A 186 11.86 -3.72 -14.06
CA ALA A 186 11.03 -3.30 -15.19
C ALA A 186 9.98 -2.25 -14.81
N ALA A 187 9.32 -2.39 -13.65
CA ALA A 187 8.35 -1.42 -13.16
C ALA A 187 8.99 -0.04 -12.92
N VAL A 188 10.17 0.01 -12.29
CA VAL A 188 10.91 1.24 -12.07
C VAL A 188 11.36 1.85 -13.42
N ASP A 189 11.88 1.03 -14.34
CA ASP A 189 12.32 1.51 -15.66
C ASP A 189 11.14 2.02 -16.51
N THR A 190 9.96 1.43 -16.35
CA THR A 190 8.73 1.89 -17.02
C THR A 190 8.37 3.31 -16.64
N MET A 191 8.64 3.73 -15.40
CA MET A 191 8.33 5.09 -14.92
C MET A 191 9.03 6.18 -15.73
N ALA A 192 10.23 5.91 -16.27
CA ALA A 192 10.99 6.88 -17.07
C ALA A 192 10.31 7.29 -18.41
N GLY A 193 9.28 6.56 -18.84
CA GLY A 193 8.54 6.87 -20.07
C GLY A 193 7.05 6.53 -20.00
N ILE A 194 6.52 6.41 -18.77
CA ILE A 194 5.16 5.93 -18.51
C ILE A 194 4.08 6.88 -19.06
N ASP A 195 4.33 8.18 -18.98
CA ASP A 195 3.42 9.23 -19.43
C ASP A 195 4.19 10.54 -19.69
N PRO A 196 3.88 11.31 -20.76
CA PRO A 196 4.48 12.62 -21.00
C PRO A 196 4.26 13.65 -19.88
N ALA A 197 3.26 13.45 -19.03
CA ALA A 197 2.98 14.30 -17.88
C ALA A 197 3.86 13.97 -16.67
N VAL A 198 4.71 12.94 -16.72
CA VAL A 198 5.65 12.57 -15.64
C VAL A 198 7.06 12.96 -16.03
N ASP A 199 7.77 13.60 -15.11
CA ASP A 199 9.17 14.00 -15.29
C ASP A 199 10.10 12.81 -15.02
N PRO A 200 10.78 12.26 -16.02
CA PRO A 200 11.65 11.10 -15.86
C PRO A 200 12.92 11.38 -15.04
N GLU A 201 13.30 12.64 -14.86
CA GLU A 201 14.48 13.05 -14.09
C GLU A 201 14.16 13.25 -12.60
N ARG A 202 12.89 13.24 -12.21
CA ARG A 202 12.41 13.45 -10.83
C ARG A 202 11.59 12.27 -10.35
N ILE A 203 12.25 11.13 -10.15
CA ILE A 203 11.62 9.88 -9.70
C ILE A 203 12.20 9.45 -8.35
N VAL A 204 11.35 9.16 -7.37
CA VAL A 204 11.71 8.50 -6.10
C VAL A 204 11.06 7.12 -6.04
N ILE A 205 11.75 6.14 -5.48
CA ILE A 205 11.19 4.81 -5.21
C ILE A 205 10.83 4.76 -3.72
N VAL A 206 9.59 4.40 -3.41
CA VAL A 206 9.11 4.26 -2.03
C VAL A 206 8.58 2.84 -1.83
N GLY A 207 8.97 2.18 -0.75
CA GLY A 207 8.45 0.85 -0.46
C GLY A 207 8.31 0.58 1.04
N HIS A 208 7.36 -0.30 1.37
CA HIS A 208 7.10 -0.71 2.75
C HIS A 208 7.42 -2.19 2.95
N SER A 209 8.06 -2.56 4.07
CA SER A 209 8.31 -3.96 4.44
C SER A 209 9.09 -4.72 3.34
N ALA A 210 8.55 -5.82 2.81
CA ALA A 210 9.07 -6.50 1.62
C ALA A 210 9.26 -5.55 0.42
N GLY A 211 8.35 -4.57 0.25
CA GLY A 211 8.50 -3.50 -0.76
C GLY A 211 9.61 -2.53 -0.44
N GLY A 212 9.89 -2.27 0.84
CA GLY A 212 11.04 -1.47 1.29
C GLY A 212 12.38 -2.11 0.94
N HIS A 213 12.46 -3.44 1.07
CA HIS A 213 13.58 -4.23 0.57
C HIS A 213 13.75 -4.06 -0.94
N LEU A 214 12.66 -4.28 -1.71
CA LEU A 214 12.70 -4.21 -3.18
C LEU A 214 12.99 -2.78 -3.68
N ALA A 215 12.51 -1.75 -3.00
CA ALA A 215 12.81 -0.36 -3.31
C ALA A 215 14.30 -0.03 -3.11
N ALA A 216 14.88 -0.44 -1.98
CA ALA A 216 16.30 -0.26 -1.70
C ALA A 216 17.18 -1.04 -2.70
N TRP A 217 16.83 -2.29 -3.00
CA TRP A 217 17.50 -3.09 -4.01
C TRP A 217 17.46 -2.40 -5.39
N ALA A 218 16.30 -1.90 -5.80
CA ALA A 218 16.15 -1.23 -7.09
C ALA A 218 16.98 0.07 -7.18
N GLY A 219 17.09 0.83 -6.08
CA GLY A 219 17.95 2.00 -6.03
C GLY A 219 19.44 1.71 -6.13
N LEU A 220 19.87 0.54 -5.61
CA LEU A 220 21.28 0.12 -5.62
C LEU A 220 21.68 -0.71 -6.85
N ARG A 221 20.74 -1.14 -7.70
CA ARG A 221 20.98 -2.06 -8.81
C ARG A 221 21.94 -1.53 -9.89
N ALA A 222 22.17 -0.22 -9.95
CA ALA A 222 23.20 0.37 -10.83
C ALA A 222 24.62 -0.10 -10.47
N GLY A 223 24.85 -0.54 -9.22
CA GLY A 223 26.11 -1.12 -8.76
C GLY A 223 26.27 -2.62 -9.03
N LEU A 224 25.26 -3.29 -9.60
CA LEU A 224 25.33 -4.71 -9.94
C LEU A 224 26.31 -4.96 -11.09
N PRO A 225 26.97 -6.13 -11.11
CA PRO A 225 27.82 -6.52 -12.24
C PRO A 225 27.04 -6.56 -13.55
N ALA A 226 27.69 -6.20 -14.66
CA ALA A 226 27.06 -6.26 -15.98
C ALA A 226 26.52 -7.67 -16.28
N GLY A 227 25.28 -7.73 -16.75
CA GLY A 227 24.56 -8.98 -17.01
C GLY A 227 23.97 -9.67 -15.79
N ALA A 228 24.12 -9.12 -14.58
CA ALA A 228 23.38 -9.59 -13.41
C ALA A 228 21.88 -9.27 -13.54
N VAL A 229 21.06 -10.03 -12.82
CA VAL A 229 19.60 -9.80 -12.79
C VAL A 229 19.31 -8.38 -12.31
N GLY A 230 18.62 -7.60 -13.12
CA GLY A 230 18.25 -6.21 -12.83
C GLY A 230 19.36 -5.18 -13.07
N ALA A 231 20.53 -5.56 -13.55
CA ALA A 231 21.60 -4.62 -13.94
C ALA A 231 21.13 -3.65 -15.06
N ASP A 232 21.96 -2.62 -15.31
CA ASP A 232 21.77 -1.66 -16.39
C ASP A 232 20.42 -0.89 -16.32
N PRO A 233 20.14 -0.13 -15.23
CA PRO A 233 18.89 0.61 -15.06
C PRO A 233 18.70 1.68 -16.14
N VAL A 234 17.46 1.76 -16.66
CA VAL A 234 17.00 2.84 -17.56
C VAL A 234 16.59 4.07 -16.74
N ALA A 235 15.75 3.89 -15.74
CA ALA A 235 15.37 4.95 -14.83
C ALA A 235 16.51 5.29 -13.85
N ARG A 236 16.64 6.58 -13.55
CA ARG A 236 17.63 7.10 -12.61
C ARG A 236 16.92 7.79 -11.45
N PRO A 237 16.49 7.04 -10.41
CA PRO A 237 15.82 7.64 -9.28
C PRO A 237 16.73 8.63 -8.56
N VAL A 238 16.15 9.76 -8.11
CA VAL A 238 16.84 10.78 -7.32
C VAL A 238 16.81 10.49 -5.82
N GLY A 239 16.10 9.45 -5.40
CA GLY A 239 16.02 9.00 -4.02
C GLY A 239 15.27 7.69 -3.85
N VAL A 240 15.50 7.05 -2.71
CA VAL A 240 14.79 5.83 -2.27
C VAL A 240 14.30 6.02 -0.85
N VAL A 241 13.08 5.59 -0.56
CA VAL A 241 12.54 5.50 0.80
C VAL A 241 12.19 4.06 1.12
N SER A 242 12.79 3.52 2.15
CA SER A 242 12.49 2.21 2.72
C SER A 242 11.82 2.37 4.07
N LEU A 243 10.56 1.97 4.16
CA LEU A 243 9.74 2.03 5.37
C LEU A 243 9.64 0.62 5.97
N SER A 244 10.19 0.41 7.15
CA SER A 244 10.23 -0.91 7.84
C SER A 244 10.75 -2.05 6.93
N GLY A 245 11.78 -1.77 6.11
CA GLY A 245 12.27 -2.68 5.09
C GLY A 245 13.11 -3.85 5.63
N VAL A 246 13.00 -5.03 4.99
CA VAL A 246 13.86 -6.20 5.26
C VAL A 246 15.19 -6.03 4.52
N LEU A 247 16.06 -5.14 5.02
CA LEU A 247 17.22 -4.66 4.27
C LEU A 247 18.47 -5.56 4.38
N ASP A 248 18.46 -6.56 5.27
CA ASP A 248 19.52 -7.55 5.40
C ASP A 248 18.95 -8.98 5.26
N LEU A 249 18.93 -9.48 4.00
CA LEU A 249 18.43 -10.83 3.72
C LEU A 249 19.38 -11.93 4.23
N VAL A 250 20.66 -11.64 4.43
CA VAL A 250 21.60 -12.64 4.97
C VAL A 250 21.28 -12.92 6.43
N ALA A 251 21.12 -11.87 7.23
CA ALA A 251 20.69 -12.01 8.63
C ALA A 251 19.26 -12.62 8.71
N ALA A 252 18.36 -12.19 7.85
CA ALA A 252 17.00 -12.71 7.79
C ALA A 252 16.94 -14.22 7.44
N ASP A 253 17.83 -14.71 6.56
CA ASP A 253 17.94 -16.14 6.26
C ASP A 253 18.48 -16.93 7.47
N ASP A 254 19.55 -16.44 8.11
CA ASP A 254 20.16 -17.08 9.29
C ASP A 254 19.17 -17.14 10.46
N GLU A 255 18.35 -16.13 10.63
CA GLU A 255 17.31 -16.03 11.67
C GLU A 255 16.01 -16.76 11.32
N LYS A 256 15.93 -17.33 10.11
CA LYS A 256 14.71 -17.96 9.58
C LYS A 256 13.50 -17.01 9.59
N PHE A 257 13.77 -15.78 9.19
CA PHE A 257 12.74 -14.74 9.12
C PHE A 257 11.54 -15.23 8.30
N GLY A 258 10.35 -15.05 8.82
CA GLY A 258 9.13 -15.52 8.15
C GLY A 258 7.86 -15.04 8.84
N ILE A 259 6.75 -15.35 8.23
CA ILE A 259 5.40 -15.05 8.72
C ILE A 259 5.07 -16.06 9.81
N SER A 260 4.69 -15.61 10.99
CA SER A 260 3.99 -16.48 11.92
C SER A 260 2.58 -16.78 11.39
N LEU A 261 2.06 -17.99 11.58
CA LEU A 261 0.68 -18.32 11.21
C LEU A 261 -0.35 -17.42 11.95
N GLN A 262 0.05 -16.80 13.07
CA GLN A 262 -0.77 -15.88 13.85
C GLN A 262 -0.82 -14.47 13.22
N ASP A 263 0.25 -14.05 12.55
CA ASP A 263 0.29 -12.75 11.83
C ASP A 263 -0.54 -12.77 10.54
N MET A 264 -0.93 -13.96 10.09
CA MET A 264 -1.74 -14.17 8.89
C MET A 264 -3.24 -13.97 9.13
N ASP A 265 -3.69 -14.12 10.39
CA ASP A 265 -5.06 -13.83 10.80
C ASP A 265 -5.26 -12.35 11.18
N ALA A 266 -4.20 -11.55 11.13
CA ALA A 266 -4.28 -10.11 11.35
C ALA A 266 -5.11 -9.46 10.23
N GLU A 267 -6.22 -8.83 10.61
CA GLU A 267 -7.06 -8.08 9.68
C GLU A 267 -6.23 -7.03 8.93
N PRO A 268 -6.38 -6.93 7.60
CA PRO A 268 -5.67 -5.91 6.85
C PRO A 268 -6.09 -4.53 7.36
N ILE A 269 -5.14 -3.71 7.75
CA ILE A 269 -5.33 -2.38 8.35
C ILE A 269 -6.20 -1.45 7.45
N TRP A 270 -6.40 -1.81 6.19
CA TRP A 270 -7.06 -1.00 5.17
C TRP A 270 -8.26 -1.69 4.48
N GLY A 271 -8.93 -2.62 5.13
CA GLY A 271 -10.33 -2.96 4.84
C GLY A 271 -10.61 -3.90 3.65
N ALA A 272 -9.62 -4.48 3.00
CA ALA A 272 -9.86 -5.54 2.01
C ALA A 272 -9.08 -6.81 2.40
N PRO A 273 -9.73 -7.95 2.59
CA PRO A 273 -9.01 -9.21 2.74
C PRO A 273 -8.18 -9.45 1.48
N PRO A 274 -6.96 -9.99 1.62
CA PRO A 274 -6.17 -10.38 0.47
C PRO A 274 -6.98 -11.35 -0.40
N PRO A 275 -6.82 -11.31 -1.72
CA PRO A 275 -7.48 -12.28 -2.58
C PRO A 275 -7.03 -13.68 -2.16
N ALA A 276 -7.94 -14.45 -1.60
CA ALA A 276 -7.68 -15.83 -1.25
C ALA A 276 -7.26 -16.59 -2.52
N ARG A 277 -6.00 -17.01 -2.57
CA ARG A 277 -5.53 -18.00 -3.55
C ARG A 277 -5.22 -19.28 -2.78
N PRO A 278 -6.25 -20.13 -2.53
CA PRO A 278 -6.12 -21.31 -1.69
C PRO A 278 -5.08 -22.32 -2.18
N ASP A 279 -4.83 -22.35 -3.49
CA ASP A 279 -4.03 -23.40 -4.12
C ASP A 279 -2.52 -23.28 -3.89
N ALA A 280 -1.99 -22.06 -3.76
CA ALA A 280 -0.56 -21.84 -3.50
C ALA A 280 -0.21 -21.85 -2.01
N TRP A 281 -1.19 -21.62 -1.15
CA TRP A 281 -0.98 -21.40 0.27
C TRP A 281 -0.41 -22.59 1.06
N PRO A 282 -0.84 -23.85 0.88
CA PRO A 282 -0.27 -24.97 1.61
C PRO A 282 1.22 -25.17 1.36
N ALA A 283 1.69 -24.89 0.12
CA ALA A 283 3.10 -24.98 -0.24
C ALA A 283 3.93 -23.85 0.41
N VAL A 284 3.42 -22.64 0.42
CA VAL A 284 4.05 -21.48 1.09
C VAL A 284 4.12 -21.74 2.61
N ALA A 285 3.02 -22.15 3.23
CA ALA A 285 2.96 -22.43 4.67
C ALA A 285 3.92 -23.57 5.10
N ALA A 286 4.07 -24.62 4.27
CA ALA A 286 5.01 -25.70 4.53
C ALA A 286 6.48 -25.24 4.40
N ALA A 287 6.76 -24.33 3.48
CA ALA A 287 8.11 -23.85 3.22
C ALA A 287 8.57 -22.76 4.20
N VAL A 288 7.65 -22.03 4.80
CA VAL A 288 7.93 -20.94 5.79
C VAL A 288 8.58 -21.48 7.08
N ALA A 289 8.48 -22.79 7.38
CA ALA A 289 9.17 -23.39 8.52
C ALA A 289 10.70 -23.22 8.49
N ASP A 290 11.30 -23.01 7.32
CA ASP A 290 12.74 -22.75 7.13
C ASP A 290 13.06 -21.28 6.81
N GLY A 291 12.09 -20.38 6.99
CA GLY A 291 12.16 -18.95 6.64
C GLY A 291 11.62 -18.65 5.25
N ILE A 292 11.25 -17.38 5.02
CA ILE A 292 10.68 -16.96 3.72
C ILE A 292 11.76 -16.52 2.71
N VAL A 293 12.94 -16.15 3.18
CA VAL A 293 14.03 -15.66 2.34
C VAL A 293 14.47 -16.68 1.28
N PRO A 294 14.64 -17.98 1.62
CA PRO A 294 14.99 -18.98 0.60
C PRO A 294 13.93 -19.16 -0.48
N LEU A 295 12.65 -18.88 -0.18
CA LEU A 295 11.58 -18.91 -1.18
C LEU A 295 11.66 -17.71 -2.12
N LEU A 296 12.07 -16.53 -1.60
CA LEU A 296 12.29 -15.36 -2.43
C LEU A 296 13.54 -15.50 -3.31
N VAL A 297 14.67 -15.89 -2.71
CA VAL A 297 15.98 -15.89 -3.36
C VAL A 297 16.26 -17.18 -4.14
N GLY A 298 15.51 -18.24 -3.85
CA GLY A 298 15.68 -19.56 -4.46
C GLY A 298 16.88 -20.36 -3.90
N ALA A 299 17.51 -19.86 -2.82
CA ALA A 299 18.63 -20.52 -2.14
C ALA A 299 18.82 -19.89 -0.75
N HIS A 300 19.44 -20.65 0.17
CA HIS A 300 19.99 -20.10 1.41
C HIS A 300 21.32 -19.39 1.15
N ALA A 301 21.71 -18.46 2.04
CA ALA A 301 23.01 -17.77 1.99
C ALA A 301 24.20 -18.73 1.99
N ARG A 302 24.12 -19.85 2.69
CA ARG A 302 25.13 -20.91 2.74
C ARG A 302 25.26 -21.70 1.43
N GLU A 303 24.24 -21.67 0.55
CA GLU A 303 24.17 -22.43 -0.71
C GLU A 303 24.59 -21.57 -1.91
N ASP A 304 24.19 -20.30 -1.91
CA ASP A 304 24.50 -19.33 -2.96
C ASP A 304 24.72 -17.93 -2.36
N ALA A 305 25.91 -17.74 -1.77
CA ALA A 305 26.26 -16.49 -1.09
C ALA A 305 26.32 -15.28 -2.05
N GLU A 306 26.69 -15.50 -3.32
CA GLU A 306 26.77 -14.44 -4.33
C GLU A 306 25.37 -13.93 -4.69
N ARG A 307 24.42 -14.84 -4.96
CA ARG A 307 23.03 -14.48 -5.22
C ARG A 307 22.40 -13.77 -4.01
N MET A 308 22.60 -14.32 -2.81
CA MET A 308 22.10 -13.73 -1.58
C MET A 308 22.64 -12.32 -1.40
N ALA A 309 23.93 -12.09 -1.55
CA ALA A 309 24.53 -10.76 -1.47
C ALA A 309 24.00 -9.79 -2.55
N GLY A 310 23.78 -10.27 -3.78
CA GLY A 310 23.23 -9.47 -4.87
C GLY A 310 21.75 -9.12 -4.73
N THR A 311 21.03 -9.78 -3.80
CA THR A 311 19.62 -9.53 -3.48
C THR A 311 19.41 -8.85 -2.13
N SER A 312 20.44 -8.76 -1.28
CA SER A 312 20.40 -8.18 0.07
C SER A 312 20.97 -6.75 0.08
N PRO A 313 20.16 -5.69 0.22
CA PRO A 313 20.65 -4.31 0.17
C PRO A 313 21.86 -4.03 1.08
N ALA A 314 21.89 -4.58 2.30
CA ALA A 314 23.02 -4.42 3.23
C ALA A 314 24.35 -4.99 2.70
N HIS A 315 24.30 -5.90 1.72
CA HIS A 315 25.46 -6.58 1.13
C HIS A 315 25.78 -6.13 -0.30
N MET A 316 24.96 -5.21 -0.86
CA MET A 316 25.20 -4.63 -2.17
C MET A 316 26.24 -3.50 -2.10
N ARG A 317 26.75 -3.11 -3.28
CA ARG A 317 27.61 -1.92 -3.37
C ARG A 317 26.79 -0.66 -3.18
N ALA A 318 27.35 0.28 -2.42
CA ALA A 318 26.78 1.62 -2.33
C ALA A 318 26.69 2.27 -3.72
N GLY A 319 25.56 2.91 -3.99
CA GLY A 319 25.32 3.75 -5.17
C GLY A 319 25.35 5.23 -4.81
N ASP A 320 25.15 6.08 -5.83
CA ASP A 320 25.07 7.54 -5.65
C ASP A 320 23.67 8.01 -5.21
N VAL A 321 22.65 7.12 -5.27
CA VAL A 321 21.26 7.44 -4.95
C VAL A 321 21.11 7.52 -3.43
N PRO A 322 20.64 8.66 -2.88
CA PRO A 322 20.39 8.79 -1.46
C PRO A 322 19.21 7.91 -1.01
N VAL A 323 19.34 7.31 0.15
CA VAL A 323 18.31 6.44 0.75
C VAL A 323 17.87 6.98 2.09
N LEU A 324 16.56 7.11 2.30
CA LEU A 324 15.95 7.26 3.61
C LEU A 324 15.47 5.88 4.08
N ALA A 325 16.00 5.41 5.20
CA ALA A 325 15.54 4.19 5.85
C ALA A 325 14.83 4.56 7.17
N VAL A 326 13.54 4.27 7.26
CA VAL A 326 12.71 4.55 8.45
C VAL A 326 12.27 3.24 9.07
N HIS A 327 12.42 3.12 10.40
CA HIS A 327 11.99 1.92 11.14
C HIS A 327 11.43 2.28 12.51
N GLY A 328 10.54 1.44 13.02
CA GLY A 328 10.08 1.50 14.41
C GLY A 328 10.86 0.53 15.30
N ASP A 329 11.24 0.92 16.53
CA ASP A 329 11.93 0.01 17.45
C ASP A 329 11.00 -1.04 18.10
N ALA A 330 9.68 -0.83 18.00
CA ALA A 330 8.63 -1.77 18.42
C ALA A 330 8.02 -2.54 17.25
N ASP A 331 8.71 -2.57 16.09
CA ASP A 331 8.27 -3.33 14.92
C ASP A 331 8.28 -4.83 15.22
N GLU A 332 7.09 -5.42 15.24
CA GLU A 332 6.85 -6.83 15.57
C GLU A 332 6.99 -7.77 14.38
N ALA A 333 7.02 -7.22 13.16
CA ALA A 333 7.08 -8.01 11.93
C ALA A 333 8.50 -8.06 11.33
N VAL A 334 9.22 -6.94 11.36
CA VAL A 334 10.57 -6.82 10.80
C VAL A 334 11.52 -6.22 11.84
N PRO A 335 12.58 -6.92 12.25
CA PRO A 335 13.58 -6.36 13.18
C PRO A 335 14.24 -5.09 12.64
N ALA A 336 14.24 -4.01 13.43
CA ALA A 336 14.91 -2.74 13.08
C ALA A 336 16.43 -2.91 12.87
N SER A 337 17.02 -4.00 13.41
CA SER A 337 18.41 -4.37 13.19
C SER A 337 18.79 -4.51 11.72
N TYR A 338 17.86 -4.94 10.84
CA TYR A 338 18.14 -5.08 9.40
C TYR A 338 18.32 -3.72 8.71
N SER A 339 17.51 -2.73 9.06
CA SER A 339 17.69 -1.36 8.55
C SER A 339 18.94 -0.68 9.14
N ARG A 340 19.27 -0.97 10.38
CA ARG A 340 20.47 -0.45 11.05
C ARG A 340 21.74 -1.01 10.40
N ALA A 341 21.79 -2.33 10.18
CA ALA A 341 22.89 -3.00 9.49
C ALA A 341 23.10 -2.47 8.06
N PHE A 342 22.01 -2.27 7.33
CA PHE A 342 22.04 -1.65 6.01
C PHE A 342 22.65 -0.24 6.04
N ALA A 343 22.17 0.61 6.94
CA ALA A 343 22.63 1.99 7.04
C ALA A 343 24.14 2.05 7.38
N GLU A 344 24.60 1.21 8.29
CA GLU A 344 26.02 1.08 8.65
C GLU A 344 26.86 0.60 7.47
N ALA A 345 26.41 -0.46 6.79
CA ALA A 345 27.14 -1.08 5.67
C ALA A 345 27.30 -0.13 4.48
N ILE A 346 26.22 0.56 4.08
CA ILE A 346 26.25 1.48 2.94
C ILE A 346 27.01 2.76 3.29
N THR A 347 26.84 3.30 4.49
CA THR A 347 27.61 4.47 4.96
C THR A 347 29.11 4.18 5.02
N ALA A 348 29.49 2.99 5.48
CA ALA A 348 30.91 2.57 5.52
C ALA A 348 31.54 2.50 4.11
N GLN A 349 30.74 2.33 3.06
CA GLN A 349 31.17 2.36 1.66
C GLN A 349 31.14 3.78 1.05
N GLY A 350 30.73 4.81 1.82
CA GLY A 350 30.59 6.20 1.34
C GLY A 350 29.26 6.50 0.67
N GLY A 351 28.26 5.60 0.72
CA GLY A 351 26.92 5.85 0.23
C GLY A 351 26.13 6.80 1.15
N GLN A 352 25.08 7.41 0.60
CA GLN A 352 24.26 8.38 1.29
C GLN A 352 23.03 7.67 1.88
N VAL A 353 23.03 7.42 3.20
CA VAL A 353 21.89 6.83 3.91
C VAL A 353 21.55 7.73 5.11
N GLU A 354 20.28 8.12 5.17
CA GLU A 354 19.65 8.68 6.35
C GLU A 354 18.84 7.58 7.03
N TYR A 355 19.24 7.18 8.25
CA TYR A 355 18.49 6.20 9.02
C TYR A 355 17.78 6.88 10.17
N VAL A 356 16.47 6.69 10.27
CA VAL A 356 15.63 7.22 11.34
C VAL A 356 14.87 6.09 12.01
N GLU A 357 15.09 5.94 13.33
CA GLU A 357 14.40 4.95 14.16
C GLU A 357 13.44 5.66 15.11
N TYR A 358 12.16 5.28 15.08
CA TYR A 358 11.12 5.89 15.91
C TYR A 358 10.79 5.00 17.10
N ALA A 359 10.96 5.56 18.30
CA ALA A 359 10.69 4.86 19.55
C ALA A 359 9.20 4.53 19.72
N GLY A 360 8.89 3.26 20.01
CA GLY A 360 7.54 2.75 20.18
C GLY A 360 6.73 2.59 18.89
N ALA A 361 7.29 2.93 17.73
CA ALA A 361 6.60 2.76 16.46
C ALA A 361 6.60 1.29 16.04
N ARG A 362 5.46 0.85 15.52
CA ARG A 362 5.18 -0.51 15.04
C ARG A 362 5.33 -0.58 13.52
N HIS A 363 5.19 -1.80 12.97
CA HIS A 363 5.44 -2.09 11.56
C HIS A 363 4.71 -1.17 10.56
N PHE A 364 3.42 -0.91 10.78
CA PHE A 364 2.63 -0.08 9.89
C PHE A 364 2.63 1.42 10.22
N ASP A 365 3.16 1.81 11.38
CA ASP A 365 3.22 3.22 11.76
C ASP A 365 4.12 4.03 10.82
N THR A 366 5.11 3.38 10.19
CA THR A 366 6.05 4.03 9.26
C THR A 366 5.44 4.33 7.89
N VAL A 367 4.36 3.65 7.50
CA VAL A 367 3.69 3.78 6.20
C VAL A 367 2.31 4.43 6.32
N ASP A 368 1.93 4.87 7.52
CA ASP A 368 0.64 5.52 7.77
C ASP A 368 0.72 7.04 7.55
N PRO A 369 0.10 7.59 6.48
CA PRO A 369 0.04 9.03 6.25
C PRO A 369 -0.67 9.83 7.36
N ALA A 370 -1.49 9.18 8.17
CA ALA A 370 -2.15 9.79 9.30
C ALA A 370 -1.26 9.86 10.57
N ASN A 371 -0.08 9.21 10.57
CA ASN A 371 0.84 9.26 11.69
C ASN A 371 1.59 10.61 11.77
N PRO A 372 1.24 11.50 12.71
CA PRO A 372 1.80 12.85 12.76
C PRO A 372 3.26 12.90 13.24
N ALA A 373 3.76 11.82 13.82
CA ALA A 373 5.12 11.76 14.34
C ALA A 373 6.14 11.33 13.28
N ILE A 374 5.72 10.55 12.29
CA ILE A 374 6.62 9.90 11.33
C ILE A 374 6.43 10.46 9.93
N TRP A 375 5.20 10.46 9.43
CA TRP A 375 4.92 10.71 8.03
C TRP A 375 5.31 12.11 7.52
N PRO A 376 5.18 13.20 8.29
CA PRO A 376 5.65 14.52 7.85
C PRO A 376 7.12 14.55 7.43
N ALA A 377 8.01 13.86 8.16
CA ALA A 377 9.43 13.80 7.82
C ALA A 377 9.68 12.99 6.54
N VAL A 378 8.93 11.90 6.32
CA VAL A 378 8.98 11.12 5.08
C VAL A 378 8.54 11.97 3.87
N ARG A 379 7.44 12.70 4.01
CA ARG A 379 6.93 13.62 2.97
C ARG A 379 7.92 14.71 2.62
N GLU A 380 8.49 15.35 3.64
CA GLU A 380 9.49 16.42 3.48
C GLU A 380 10.70 15.91 2.73
N TRP A 381 11.24 14.75 3.14
CA TRP A 381 12.38 14.13 2.47
C TRP A 381 12.10 13.82 0.99
N ILE A 382 10.93 13.26 0.68
CA ILE A 382 10.50 12.98 -0.71
C ILE A 382 10.40 14.28 -1.50
N ALA A 383 9.74 15.30 -0.96
CA ALA A 383 9.56 16.60 -1.62
C ALA A 383 10.89 17.30 -1.91
N GLU A 384 11.83 17.28 -0.98
CA GLU A 384 13.19 17.84 -1.16
C GLU A 384 13.95 17.16 -2.29
N ARG A 385 13.78 15.86 -2.50
CA ARG A 385 14.46 15.12 -3.58
C ARG A 385 13.80 15.34 -4.94
N LEU A 386 12.51 15.62 -4.93
CA LEU A 386 11.74 15.87 -6.15
C LEU A 386 11.77 17.33 -6.61
N GLY A 387 12.13 18.28 -5.75
CA GLY A 387 12.32 19.71 -6.07
C GLY A 387 11.04 20.49 -6.06
#